data_b6992032c0bc95cf2de8f7c1594e686d
#
_entry.id   b6992032c0bc95cf2de8f7c1594e686d
#
_cell.length_a   1.000
_cell.length_b   1.000
_cell.length_c   1.000
_cell.angle_alpha   90.00
_cell.angle_beta   90.00
_cell.angle_gamma   90.00
#
_symmetry.space_group_name_H-M   'P 1'
#
loop_
_entity.id
_entity.type
_entity.pdbx_description
1 polymer ?
#
loop_
_entity_poly.entity_id
_entity_poly.type
_entity_poly.pdbx_seq_one_letter_code
_entity_poly.pdbx_strand_id
1 'polypeptide(L)'
;MKSPRVVKPLIGISCCTKQFGIFAMPNHAASNTYVEATDQILHAVPVLIPANGPTADIETLLQRLDGIMLTGSRSNVHPSYYDGPPHAEGTWEDMARDSTTLPLIRAAVARGVPVLAICRGFQELNVALGGSLHQRLQDLPDRIDHSSPMVASREVRIAKAHSIRITPGGWLHRLAGVTEIAVNSLHNQGINKLAPGVRVEGVAPDGTIEAVHVLATAAGPVPGFAVGVQWHPENDWQTDIVSLRIFEDFAAAVHAYVEGAGIVGVSAAAD
;
A
#
# COMPACT_ATOMS: atom_id res chain seq x y z
N MET A 1 -31.98 -14.34 -24.10
CA MET A 1 -31.65 -13.47 -22.95
C MET A 1 -30.13 -13.42 -22.89
N LYS A 2 -29.51 -12.23 -22.95
CA LYS A 2 -28.07 -12.09 -22.73
C LYS A 2 -27.80 -12.35 -21.24
N SER A 3 -26.88 -13.25 -20.90
CA SER A 3 -26.43 -13.44 -19.52
C SER A 3 -26.04 -12.07 -18.93
N PRO A 4 -26.33 -11.81 -17.64
CA PRO A 4 -25.87 -10.58 -17.01
C PRO A 4 -24.36 -10.47 -17.17
N ARG A 5 -23.89 -9.33 -17.62
CA ARG A 5 -22.45 -9.05 -17.75
C ARG A 5 -21.89 -8.97 -16.33
N VAL A 6 -21.10 -9.95 -15.93
CA VAL A 6 -20.32 -9.84 -14.69
C VAL A 6 -19.30 -8.72 -14.92
N VAL A 7 -19.50 -7.60 -14.23
CA VAL A 7 -18.55 -6.47 -14.28
C VAL A 7 -17.46 -6.76 -13.27
N LYS A 8 -16.22 -6.85 -13.74
CA LYS A 8 -15.05 -7.02 -12.85
C LYS A 8 -14.80 -5.70 -12.08
N PRO A 9 -14.38 -5.77 -10.80
CA PRO A 9 -13.94 -4.60 -10.05
C PRO A 9 -12.79 -3.86 -10.74
N LEU A 10 -12.69 -2.54 -10.52
CA LEU A 10 -11.60 -1.69 -10.99
C LEU A 10 -10.66 -1.38 -9.82
N ILE A 11 -9.41 -1.81 -9.92
CA ILE A 11 -8.40 -1.55 -8.89
C ILE A 11 -7.43 -0.49 -9.36
N GLY A 12 -7.41 0.64 -8.64
CA GLY A 12 -6.44 1.70 -8.86
C GLY A 12 -5.06 1.33 -8.30
N ILE A 13 -4.05 1.30 -9.16
CA ILE A 13 -2.65 1.00 -8.80
C ILE A 13 -1.86 2.30 -8.88
N SER A 14 -1.29 2.78 -7.75
CA SER A 14 -0.52 4.02 -7.73
C SER A 14 0.76 3.91 -8.55
N CYS A 15 1.06 4.93 -9.35
CA CYS A 15 2.30 5.03 -10.13
C CYS A 15 3.36 5.88 -9.43
N CYS A 16 4.62 5.64 -9.82
CA CYS A 16 5.74 6.56 -9.59
C CYS A 16 6.03 7.34 -10.88
N THR A 17 6.62 8.51 -10.75
CA THR A 17 7.26 9.21 -11.88
C THR A 17 8.62 8.59 -12.13
N LYS A 18 8.87 8.11 -13.34
CA LYS A 18 10.14 7.52 -13.78
C LYS A 18 10.54 8.04 -15.15
N GLN A 19 11.84 8.16 -15.36
CA GLN A 19 12.38 8.53 -16.67
C GLN A 19 12.80 7.26 -17.42
N PHE A 20 12.26 7.06 -18.61
CA PHE A 20 12.58 5.94 -19.47
C PHE A 20 13.00 6.39 -20.88
N GLY A 21 13.70 5.46 -21.56
CA GLY A 21 14.14 5.62 -22.94
C GLY A 21 15.35 6.56 -23.08
N ILE A 22 15.81 6.71 -24.33
CA ILE A 22 17.01 7.48 -24.66
C ILE A 22 16.86 9.00 -24.42
N PHE A 23 15.62 9.49 -24.36
CA PHE A 23 15.31 10.91 -24.11
C PHE A 23 14.95 11.21 -22.65
N ALA A 24 15.07 10.21 -21.75
CA ALA A 24 14.72 10.34 -20.34
C ALA A 24 13.34 11.01 -20.10
N MET A 25 12.35 10.69 -20.94
CA MET A 25 11.01 11.25 -20.81
C MET A 25 10.34 10.79 -19.49
N PRO A 26 9.64 11.69 -18.79
CA PRO A 26 8.88 11.31 -17.61
C PRO A 26 7.72 10.38 -17.99
N ASN A 27 7.58 9.30 -17.24
CA ASN A 27 6.51 8.31 -17.39
C ASN A 27 5.92 7.99 -16.03
N HIS A 28 4.62 7.70 -15.99
CA HIS A 28 3.97 7.14 -14.81
C HIS A 28 3.98 5.62 -14.92
N ALA A 29 4.58 4.95 -13.92
CA ALA A 29 4.80 3.52 -13.98
C ALA A 29 4.57 2.82 -12.64
N ALA A 30 4.03 1.60 -12.69
CA ALA A 30 4.00 0.62 -11.62
C ALA A 30 4.67 -0.68 -12.09
N SER A 31 5.17 -1.50 -11.15
CA SER A 31 5.73 -2.81 -11.49
C SER A 31 4.63 -3.75 -12.00
N ASN A 32 4.96 -4.61 -12.96
CA ASN A 32 4.05 -5.61 -13.49
C ASN A 32 3.55 -6.60 -12.43
N THR A 33 4.31 -6.83 -11.36
CA THR A 33 3.90 -7.70 -10.26
C THR A 33 2.59 -7.28 -9.58
N TYR A 34 2.33 -5.96 -9.47
CA TYR A 34 1.04 -5.46 -8.96
C TYR A 34 -0.10 -5.67 -9.96
N VAL A 35 0.18 -5.52 -11.25
CA VAL A 35 -0.79 -5.78 -12.33
C VAL A 35 -1.17 -7.25 -12.36
N GLU A 36 -0.18 -8.14 -12.28
CA GLU A 36 -0.39 -9.60 -12.23
C GLU A 36 -1.20 -10.02 -11.00
N ALA A 37 -0.87 -9.52 -9.81
CA ALA A 37 -1.64 -9.82 -8.61
C ALA A 37 -3.10 -9.35 -8.73
N THR A 38 -3.34 -8.18 -9.31
CA THR A 38 -4.69 -7.65 -9.54
C THR A 38 -5.49 -8.53 -10.51
N ASP A 39 -4.90 -8.95 -11.61
CA ASP A 39 -5.60 -9.77 -12.61
C ASP A 39 -5.79 -11.22 -12.13
N GLN A 40 -4.71 -11.84 -11.58
CA GLN A 40 -4.69 -13.28 -11.32
C GLN A 40 -5.30 -13.67 -9.98
N ILE A 41 -5.19 -12.82 -8.94
CA ILE A 41 -5.71 -13.14 -7.60
C ILE A 41 -7.03 -12.42 -7.35
N LEU A 42 -7.08 -11.10 -7.61
CA LEU A 42 -8.29 -10.32 -7.36
C LEU A 42 -9.35 -10.54 -8.45
N HIS A 43 -8.99 -11.12 -9.60
CA HIS A 43 -9.84 -11.25 -10.78
C HIS A 43 -10.49 -9.92 -11.19
N ALA A 44 -9.76 -8.82 -11.00
CA ALA A 44 -10.16 -7.44 -11.21
C ALA A 44 -9.44 -6.81 -12.40
N VAL A 45 -9.86 -5.62 -12.81
CA VAL A 45 -9.20 -4.86 -13.87
C VAL A 45 -8.20 -3.88 -13.25
N PRO A 46 -6.89 -4.00 -13.54
CA PRO A 46 -5.90 -3.05 -13.07
C PRO A 46 -6.00 -1.71 -13.81
N VAL A 47 -6.06 -0.60 -13.09
CA VAL A 47 -6.08 0.76 -13.61
C VAL A 47 -4.92 1.53 -12.99
N LEU A 48 -3.97 2.00 -13.81
CA LEU A 48 -2.85 2.79 -13.33
C LEU A 48 -3.30 4.21 -12.98
N ILE A 49 -3.03 4.65 -11.74
CA ILE A 49 -3.27 6.02 -11.28
C ILE A 49 -1.99 6.83 -11.50
N PRO A 50 -1.98 7.78 -12.44
CA PRO A 50 -0.80 8.59 -12.69
C PRO A 50 -0.48 9.49 -11.50
N ALA A 51 0.81 9.71 -11.25
CA ALA A 51 1.32 10.64 -10.23
C ALA A 51 1.30 12.07 -10.80
N ASN A 52 0.11 12.64 -11.01
CA ASN A 52 -0.06 13.97 -11.62
C ASN A 52 -0.21 15.12 -10.59
N GLY A 53 0.09 14.83 -9.34
CA GLY A 53 0.21 15.84 -8.30
C GLY A 53 -1.12 16.52 -7.94
N PRO A 54 -1.09 17.83 -7.66
CA PRO A 54 -2.29 18.56 -7.20
C PRO A 54 -3.44 18.60 -8.21
N THR A 55 -3.19 18.24 -9.46
CA THR A 55 -4.22 18.20 -10.51
C THR A 55 -4.99 16.90 -10.58
N ALA A 56 -4.67 15.93 -9.71
CA ALA A 56 -5.39 14.67 -9.62
C ALA A 56 -6.82 14.90 -9.14
N ASP A 57 -7.79 14.46 -9.91
CA ASP A 57 -9.20 14.50 -9.52
C ASP A 57 -9.54 13.26 -8.66
N ILE A 58 -9.30 13.40 -7.37
CA ILE A 58 -9.49 12.35 -6.37
C ILE A 58 -10.96 11.92 -6.29
N GLU A 59 -11.89 12.87 -6.44
CA GLU A 59 -13.33 12.61 -6.41
C GLU A 59 -13.75 11.68 -7.53
N THR A 60 -13.38 12.03 -8.76
CA THR A 60 -13.67 11.20 -9.95
C THR A 60 -13.01 9.82 -9.86
N LEU A 61 -11.78 9.72 -9.36
CA LEU A 61 -11.12 8.43 -9.16
C LEU A 61 -11.91 7.54 -8.21
N LEU A 62 -12.30 8.04 -7.04
CA LEU A 62 -13.01 7.26 -6.03
C LEU A 62 -14.45 6.92 -6.41
N GLN A 63 -15.07 7.64 -7.35
CA GLN A 63 -16.37 7.27 -7.92
C GLN A 63 -16.28 6.11 -8.93
N ARG A 64 -15.09 5.73 -9.36
CA ARG A 64 -14.87 4.74 -10.42
C ARG A 64 -14.08 3.52 -9.96
N LEU A 65 -13.32 3.65 -8.88
CA LEU A 65 -12.45 2.59 -8.37
C LEU A 65 -13.13 1.85 -7.22
N ASP A 66 -13.04 0.54 -7.26
CA ASP A 66 -13.59 -0.38 -6.28
C ASP A 66 -12.58 -0.78 -5.20
N GLY A 67 -11.31 -0.44 -5.41
CA GLY A 67 -10.22 -0.65 -4.47
C GLY A 67 -8.95 0.07 -4.91
N ILE A 68 -8.02 0.28 -3.99
CA ILE A 68 -6.74 0.97 -4.23
C ILE A 68 -5.58 0.13 -3.72
N MET A 69 -4.60 -0.08 -4.59
CA MET A 69 -3.32 -0.68 -4.26
C MET A 69 -2.22 0.37 -4.35
N LEU A 70 -1.61 0.70 -3.21
CA LEU A 70 -0.49 1.64 -3.13
C LEU A 70 0.81 0.86 -3.24
N THR A 71 1.59 1.19 -4.26
CA THR A 71 2.79 0.44 -4.64
C THR A 71 4.04 0.86 -3.87
N GLY A 72 5.05 -0.01 -3.83
CA GLY A 72 6.41 0.35 -3.44
C GLY A 72 7.09 1.31 -4.42
N SER A 73 8.13 1.99 -3.96
CA SER A 73 9.00 2.86 -4.76
C SER A 73 10.36 3.03 -4.12
N ARG A 74 11.34 3.43 -4.91
CA ARG A 74 12.66 3.86 -4.41
C ARG A 74 12.66 5.28 -3.84
N SER A 75 11.67 6.11 -4.24
CA SER A 75 11.56 7.46 -3.69
C SER A 75 11.06 7.41 -2.25
N ASN A 76 11.56 8.31 -1.44
CA ASN A 76 11.07 8.55 -0.08
C ASN A 76 9.83 9.45 -0.10
N VAL A 77 8.96 9.32 0.91
CA VAL A 77 7.91 10.31 1.15
C VAL A 77 8.56 11.60 1.61
N HIS A 78 8.20 12.72 0.98
CA HIS A 78 8.85 14.01 1.27
C HIS A 78 8.58 14.47 2.71
N PRO A 79 9.61 14.95 3.45
CA PRO A 79 9.51 15.23 4.88
C PRO A 79 8.54 16.37 5.24
N SER A 80 8.22 17.27 4.33
CA SER A 80 7.22 18.32 4.57
C SER A 80 5.81 17.78 4.86
N TYR A 81 5.51 16.52 4.53
CA TYR A 81 4.21 15.91 4.80
C TYR A 81 4.08 15.31 6.21
N TYR A 82 5.19 15.24 6.97
CA TYR A 82 5.22 14.70 8.33
C TYR A 82 6.12 15.50 9.29
N ASP A 83 6.38 16.77 8.97
CA ASP A 83 7.19 17.72 9.76
C ASP A 83 8.61 17.20 10.05
N GLY A 84 9.18 16.43 9.12
CA GLY A 84 10.53 15.90 9.22
C GLY A 84 11.59 16.90 8.77
N PRO A 85 12.86 16.70 9.20
CA PRO A 85 13.98 17.51 8.69
C PRO A 85 14.18 17.23 7.20
N PRO A 86 14.82 18.12 6.44
CA PRO A 86 15.15 17.90 5.03
C PRO A 86 15.87 16.56 4.83
N HIS A 87 15.62 15.89 3.71
CA HIS A 87 16.35 14.68 3.33
C HIS A 87 17.84 14.97 3.10
N ALA A 88 18.68 13.94 3.30
CA ALA A 88 20.06 13.99 2.88
C ALA A 88 20.16 14.19 1.35
N GLU A 89 21.23 14.87 0.92
CA GLU A 89 21.50 15.08 -0.51
C GLU A 89 21.51 13.73 -1.29
N GLY A 90 20.92 13.72 -2.46
CA GLY A 90 20.80 12.53 -3.31
C GLY A 90 19.67 11.58 -2.95
N THR A 91 18.87 11.87 -1.92
CA THR A 91 17.66 11.10 -1.62
C THR A 91 16.62 11.29 -2.74
N TRP A 92 16.11 10.21 -3.28
CA TRP A 92 15.09 10.28 -4.32
C TRP A 92 13.73 10.60 -3.72
N GLU A 93 13.05 11.56 -4.32
CA GLU A 93 11.73 12.04 -3.96
C GLU A 93 10.78 11.99 -5.16
N ASP A 94 9.48 11.91 -4.90
CA ASP A 94 8.43 11.99 -5.92
C ASP A 94 7.26 12.82 -5.37
N MET A 95 7.43 14.12 -5.37
CA MET A 95 6.44 15.08 -4.86
C MET A 95 5.10 15.01 -5.61
N ALA A 96 5.13 14.67 -6.90
CA ALA A 96 3.92 14.49 -7.68
C ALA A 96 3.13 13.27 -7.20
N ARG A 97 3.82 12.18 -6.87
CA ARG A 97 3.20 11.01 -6.25
C ARG A 97 2.63 11.34 -4.86
N ASP A 98 3.40 11.99 -3.99
CA ASP A 98 2.96 12.33 -2.65
C ASP A 98 1.69 13.20 -2.67
N SER A 99 1.69 14.23 -3.49
CA SER A 99 0.53 15.14 -3.63
C SER A 99 -0.67 14.50 -4.34
N THR A 100 -0.51 13.35 -5.02
CA THR A 100 -1.60 12.53 -5.54
C THR A 100 -2.09 11.52 -4.49
N THR A 101 -1.17 10.73 -3.93
CA THR A 101 -1.54 9.56 -3.11
C THR A 101 -2.01 9.91 -1.71
N LEU A 102 -1.41 10.92 -1.05
CA LEU A 102 -1.80 11.27 0.31
C LEU A 102 -3.27 11.76 0.42
N PRO A 103 -3.79 12.66 -0.43
CA PRO A 103 -5.21 12.98 -0.43
C PRO A 103 -6.09 11.81 -0.88
N LEU A 104 -5.64 10.99 -1.82
CA LEU A 104 -6.36 9.80 -2.27
C LEU A 104 -6.57 8.81 -1.11
N ILE A 105 -5.52 8.53 -0.33
CA ILE A 105 -5.59 7.66 0.85
C ILE A 105 -6.60 8.17 1.86
N ARG A 106 -6.51 9.44 2.23
CA ARG A 106 -7.44 10.04 3.21
C ARG A 106 -8.89 9.89 2.77
N ALA A 107 -9.17 10.21 1.52
CA ALA A 107 -10.52 10.15 0.98
C ALA A 107 -11.02 8.70 0.81
N ALA A 108 -10.16 7.76 0.39
CA ALA A 108 -10.51 6.35 0.27
C ALA A 108 -10.85 5.72 1.62
N VAL A 109 -9.98 5.92 2.62
CA VAL A 109 -10.19 5.41 3.99
C VAL A 109 -11.47 5.98 4.60
N ALA A 110 -11.74 7.28 4.43
CA ALA A 110 -12.94 7.93 4.94
C ALA A 110 -14.23 7.38 4.31
N ARG A 111 -14.18 6.91 3.06
CA ARG A 111 -15.32 6.36 2.31
C ARG A 111 -15.45 4.83 2.44
N GLY A 112 -14.50 4.18 3.08
CA GLY A 112 -14.47 2.73 3.18
C GLY A 112 -14.08 2.01 1.89
N VAL A 113 -13.52 2.72 0.90
CA VAL A 113 -12.92 2.09 -0.28
C VAL A 113 -11.75 1.24 0.19
N PRO A 114 -11.68 -0.06 -0.16
CA PRO A 114 -10.60 -0.94 0.27
C PRO A 114 -9.21 -0.46 -0.17
N VAL A 115 -8.26 -0.45 0.77
CA VAL A 115 -6.88 -0.01 0.53
C VAL A 115 -5.89 -1.09 0.96
N LEU A 116 -5.03 -1.52 0.04
CA LEU A 116 -3.83 -2.32 0.33
C LEU A 116 -2.59 -1.47 0.06
N ALA A 117 -1.77 -1.25 1.08
CA ALA A 117 -0.60 -0.38 1.02
C ALA A 117 0.70 -1.18 1.18
N ILE A 118 1.62 -1.11 0.19
CA ILE A 118 2.83 -1.93 0.11
C ILE A 118 4.08 -1.05 0.12
N CYS A 119 5.00 -1.30 1.04
CA CYS A 119 6.31 -0.65 1.19
C CYS A 119 6.19 0.88 1.26
N ARG A 120 6.50 1.62 0.20
CA ARG A 120 6.30 3.07 0.19
C ARG A 120 4.82 3.44 0.37
N GLY A 121 3.89 2.68 -0.20
CA GLY A 121 2.46 2.85 0.04
C GLY A 121 2.06 2.71 1.50
N PHE A 122 2.69 1.78 2.23
CA PHE A 122 2.52 1.62 3.68
C PHE A 122 2.98 2.87 4.45
N GLN A 123 4.09 3.46 4.03
CA GLN A 123 4.61 4.71 4.61
C GLN A 123 3.67 5.89 4.29
N GLU A 124 3.18 5.97 3.04
CA GLU A 124 2.16 6.95 2.61
C GLU A 124 0.88 6.82 3.44
N LEU A 125 0.41 5.60 3.72
CA LEU A 125 -0.77 5.35 4.55
C LEU A 125 -0.60 5.94 5.95
N ASN A 126 0.54 5.69 6.60
CA ASN A 126 0.83 6.25 7.92
C ASN A 126 0.88 7.79 7.91
N VAL A 127 1.58 8.39 6.93
CA VAL A 127 1.71 9.85 6.82
C VAL A 127 0.37 10.50 6.49
N ALA A 128 -0.41 9.94 5.57
CA ALA A 128 -1.72 10.46 5.21
C ALA A 128 -2.68 10.55 6.40
N LEU A 129 -2.52 9.66 7.38
CA LEU A 129 -3.36 9.59 8.59
C LEU A 129 -2.75 10.31 9.80
N GLY A 130 -1.63 11.05 9.62
CA GLY A 130 -1.03 11.91 10.65
C GLY A 130 0.11 11.28 11.44
N GLY A 131 0.70 10.21 10.95
CA GLY A 131 1.95 9.63 11.44
C GLY A 131 3.19 10.30 10.86
N SER A 132 4.38 9.85 11.30
CA SER A 132 5.67 10.31 10.79
C SER A 132 6.62 9.16 10.47
N LEU A 133 7.74 9.46 9.80
CA LEU A 133 8.70 8.46 9.34
C LEU A 133 10.11 8.76 9.86
N HIS A 134 10.87 7.70 10.14
CA HIS A 134 12.32 7.71 10.10
C HIS A 134 12.76 7.73 8.64
N GLN A 135 13.70 8.61 8.29
CA GLN A 135 14.16 8.75 6.91
C GLN A 135 15.14 7.66 6.49
N ARG A 136 15.94 7.18 7.46
CA ARG A 136 16.99 6.17 7.26
C ARG A 136 17.09 5.32 8.52
N LEU A 137 16.48 4.14 8.49
CA LEU A 137 16.49 3.21 9.62
C LEU A 137 17.91 2.77 9.97
N GLN A 138 18.75 2.50 8.97
CA GLN A 138 20.12 2.06 9.13
C GLN A 138 21.04 3.07 9.84
N ASP A 139 20.64 4.33 9.95
CA ASP A 139 21.40 5.36 10.66
C ASP A 139 21.00 5.47 12.15
N LEU A 140 19.99 4.74 12.57
CA LEU A 140 19.50 4.72 13.94
C LEU A 140 20.23 3.64 14.75
N PRO A 141 20.53 3.90 16.04
CA PRO A 141 21.10 2.87 16.90
C PRO A 141 20.14 1.70 17.05
N ASP A 142 20.70 0.50 17.15
CA ASP A 142 19.96 -0.76 17.38
C ASP A 142 18.94 -1.14 16.28
N ARG A 143 19.04 -0.52 15.09
CA ARG A 143 18.24 -0.89 13.90
C ARG A 143 19.08 -1.74 12.95
N ILE A 144 18.45 -2.77 12.39
CA ILE A 144 19.04 -3.55 11.31
C ILE A 144 18.97 -2.76 9.99
N ASP A 145 19.80 -3.12 9.02
CA ASP A 145 19.70 -2.54 7.69
C ASP A 145 18.58 -3.20 6.90
N HIS A 146 17.48 -2.47 6.73
CA HIS A 146 16.30 -2.87 5.97
C HIS A 146 16.45 -2.63 4.46
N SER A 147 17.55 -2.01 4.01
CA SER A 147 17.81 -1.77 2.61
C SER A 147 18.31 -3.02 1.89
N SER A 148 18.04 -3.11 0.60
CA SER A 148 18.57 -4.19 -0.22
C SER A 148 19.86 -3.79 -0.90
N PRO A 149 20.85 -4.69 -1.01
CA PRO A 149 22.07 -4.43 -1.77
C PRO A 149 21.76 -4.01 -3.22
N MET A 150 22.32 -2.88 -3.67
CA MET A 150 22.05 -2.34 -5.02
C MET A 150 22.63 -3.21 -6.15
N VAL A 151 23.64 -4.03 -5.85
CA VAL A 151 24.35 -4.88 -6.82
C VAL A 151 23.87 -6.32 -6.85
N ALA A 152 22.94 -6.71 -5.99
CA ALA A 152 22.41 -8.07 -5.94
C ALA A 152 21.48 -8.36 -7.12
N SER A 153 21.42 -9.61 -7.55
CA SER A 153 20.42 -10.05 -8.53
C SER A 153 18.99 -9.84 -7.98
N ARG A 154 17.98 -9.89 -8.88
CA ARG A 154 16.59 -9.74 -8.44
C ARG A 154 16.23 -10.79 -7.38
N GLU A 155 16.63 -12.04 -7.58
CA GLU A 155 16.35 -13.16 -6.69
C GLU A 155 16.90 -12.91 -5.28
N VAL A 156 18.14 -12.42 -5.17
CA VAL A 156 18.76 -12.06 -3.88
C VAL A 156 18.01 -10.90 -3.21
N ARG A 157 17.63 -9.91 -3.99
CA ARG A 157 16.96 -8.71 -3.46
C ARG A 157 15.56 -8.98 -2.91
N ILE A 158 14.81 -9.92 -3.50
CA ILE A 158 13.46 -10.27 -3.06
C ILE A 158 13.41 -11.45 -2.10
N ALA A 159 14.57 -12.08 -1.79
CA ALA A 159 14.64 -13.16 -0.82
C ALA A 159 14.21 -12.69 0.58
N LYS A 160 13.75 -13.62 1.41
CA LYS A 160 13.44 -13.34 2.82
C LYS A 160 14.69 -12.82 3.54
N ALA A 161 14.57 -11.70 4.23
CA ALA A 161 15.67 -10.98 4.86
C ALA A 161 15.67 -11.10 6.39
N HIS A 162 14.51 -11.04 7.01
CA HIS A 162 14.35 -11.14 8.46
C HIS A 162 12.96 -11.69 8.83
N SER A 163 12.80 -12.11 10.08
CA SER A 163 11.47 -12.46 10.60
C SER A 163 10.77 -11.24 11.20
N ILE A 164 9.43 -11.32 11.27
CA ILE A 164 8.60 -10.38 12.01
C ILE A 164 7.72 -11.13 12.99
N ARG A 165 7.53 -10.57 14.19
CA ARG A 165 6.52 -11.04 15.15
C ARG A 165 5.18 -10.42 14.81
N ILE A 166 4.18 -11.27 14.72
CA ILE A 166 2.79 -10.90 14.40
C ILE A 166 2.03 -10.64 15.71
N THR A 167 1.23 -9.58 15.72
CA THR A 167 0.38 -9.24 16.86
C THR A 167 -0.74 -10.29 17.04
N PRO A 168 -0.78 -11.00 18.18
CA PRO A 168 -1.80 -12.04 18.40
C PRO A 168 -3.22 -11.49 18.32
N GLY A 169 -4.13 -12.24 17.66
CA GLY A 169 -5.52 -11.84 17.44
C GLY A 169 -5.73 -10.72 16.44
N GLY A 170 -4.66 -10.22 15.84
CA GLY A 170 -4.69 -9.19 14.80
C GLY A 170 -5.16 -9.70 13.43
N TRP A 171 -5.26 -8.78 12.48
CA TRP A 171 -5.57 -9.09 11.08
C TRP A 171 -4.54 -10.07 10.49
N LEU A 172 -3.25 -9.72 10.57
CA LEU A 172 -2.19 -10.53 9.99
C LEU A 172 -2.08 -11.91 10.68
N HIS A 173 -2.35 -11.98 11.99
CA HIS A 173 -2.38 -13.26 12.72
C HIS A 173 -3.47 -14.20 12.20
N ARG A 174 -4.66 -13.69 11.89
CA ARG A 174 -5.74 -14.50 11.31
C ARG A 174 -5.38 -15.02 9.92
N LEU A 175 -4.68 -14.22 9.13
CA LEU A 175 -4.22 -14.64 7.79
C LEU A 175 -3.09 -15.67 7.85
N ALA A 176 -2.07 -15.40 8.64
CA ALA A 176 -0.87 -16.23 8.71
C ALA A 176 -1.12 -17.54 9.46
N GLY A 177 -1.94 -17.53 10.53
CA GLY A 177 -2.16 -18.67 11.41
C GLY A 177 -0.96 -19.00 12.31
N VAL A 178 0.06 -18.14 12.34
CA VAL A 178 1.29 -18.27 13.13
C VAL A 178 1.66 -16.91 13.71
N THR A 179 2.57 -16.91 14.70
CA THR A 179 3.00 -15.70 15.41
C THR A 179 4.29 -15.07 14.87
N GLU A 180 4.92 -15.73 13.91
CA GLU A 180 6.16 -15.25 13.26
C GLU A 180 6.20 -15.71 11.80
N ILE A 181 6.64 -14.81 10.91
CA ILE A 181 6.88 -15.10 9.49
C ILE A 181 8.17 -14.42 9.04
N ALA A 182 8.82 -14.97 8.01
CA ALA A 182 9.95 -14.31 7.35
C ALA A 182 9.44 -13.43 6.19
N VAL A 183 10.03 -12.24 6.03
CA VAL A 183 9.67 -11.26 4.99
C VAL A 183 10.91 -10.80 4.23
N ASN A 184 10.72 -10.34 2.98
CA ASN A 184 11.76 -9.60 2.26
C ASN A 184 11.85 -8.15 2.78
N SER A 185 12.96 -7.44 2.50
CA SER A 185 13.15 -6.08 2.98
C SER A 185 13.94 -5.25 1.96
N LEU A 186 13.34 -4.13 1.52
CA LEU A 186 13.87 -3.27 0.46
C LEU A 186 13.56 -1.78 0.74
N HIS A 187 13.68 -1.33 1.99
CA HIS A 187 13.30 0.03 2.36
C HIS A 187 14.32 0.70 3.28
N ASN A 188 14.43 2.03 3.19
CA ASN A 188 15.23 2.87 4.08
C ASN A 188 14.35 3.60 5.10
N GLN A 189 13.19 4.09 4.65
CA GLN A 189 12.22 4.71 5.55
C GLN A 189 11.44 3.65 6.34
N GLY A 190 10.99 4.02 7.53
CA GLY A 190 10.07 3.23 8.35
C GLY A 190 9.23 4.13 9.24
N ILE A 191 8.17 3.61 9.84
CA ILE A 191 7.31 4.36 10.74
C ILE A 191 8.09 4.78 11.98
N ASN A 192 8.10 6.10 12.26
CA ASN A 192 8.58 6.70 13.51
C ASN A 192 7.43 6.85 14.50
N LYS A 193 6.42 7.66 14.12
CA LYS A 193 5.20 7.84 14.90
C LYS A 193 4.04 7.19 14.16
N LEU A 194 3.40 6.24 14.81
CA LEU A 194 2.20 5.59 14.27
C LEU A 194 1.04 6.60 14.23
N ALA A 195 0.30 6.60 13.13
CA ALA A 195 -0.88 7.45 13.00
C ALA A 195 -1.98 7.07 14.01
N PRO A 196 -2.78 8.04 14.48
CA PRO A 196 -3.91 7.76 15.36
C PRO A 196 -4.91 6.78 14.75
N GLY A 197 -5.40 5.82 15.55
CA GLY A 197 -6.38 4.82 15.09
C GLY A 197 -5.81 3.70 14.24
N VAL A 198 -4.51 3.66 14.04
CA VAL A 198 -3.81 2.58 13.36
C VAL A 198 -3.27 1.57 14.39
N ARG A 199 -3.47 0.29 14.13
CA ARG A 199 -2.97 -0.82 14.95
C ARG A 199 -1.78 -1.48 14.31
N VAL A 200 -0.75 -1.77 15.12
CA VAL A 200 0.39 -2.58 14.70
C VAL A 200 -0.02 -4.04 14.56
N GLU A 201 0.29 -4.63 13.43
CA GLU A 201 0.01 -6.05 13.11
C GLU A 201 1.28 -6.91 13.08
N GLY A 202 2.44 -6.30 12.83
CA GLY A 202 3.73 -7.01 12.81
C GLY A 202 4.90 -6.08 13.08
N VAL A 203 5.95 -6.62 13.74
CA VAL A 203 7.15 -5.87 14.15
C VAL A 203 8.40 -6.71 13.92
N ALA A 204 9.43 -6.12 13.31
CA ALA A 204 10.75 -6.73 13.15
C ALA A 204 11.49 -6.84 14.51
N PRO A 205 12.57 -7.67 14.61
CA PRO A 205 13.30 -7.86 15.86
C PRO A 205 13.88 -6.57 16.46
N ASP A 206 14.20 -5.58 15.63
CA ASP A 206 14.72 -4.27 16.01
C ASP A 206 13.64 -3.26 16.40
N GLY A 207 12.36 -3.67 16.40
CA GLY A 207 11.23 -2.82 16.72
C GLY A 207 10.68 -2.00 15.56
N THR A 208 11.16 -2.20 14.33
CA THR A 208 10.58 -1.59 13.13
C THR A 208 9.19 -2.14 12.87
N ILE A 209 8.21 -1.23 12.68
CA ILE A 209 6.82 -1.62 12.37
C ILE A 209 6.76 -2.07 10.91
N GLU A 210 6.29 -3.29 10.70
CA GLU A 210 6.27 -3.96 9.39
C GLU A 210 4.87 -4.18 8.83
N ALA A 211 3.83 -4.18 9.68
CA ALA A 211 2.46 -4.32 9.24
C ALA A 211 1.50 -3.51 10.12
N VAL A 212 0.46 -2.94 9.48
CA VAL A 212 -0.56 -2.15 10.17
C VAL A 212 -1.96 -2.42 9.62
N HIS A 213 -2.97 -2.14 10.48
CA HIS A 213 -4.37 -2.12 10.13
C HIS A 213 -5.01 -0.82 10.65
N VAL A 214 -5.67 -0.09 9.77
CA VAL A 214 -6.39 1.15 10.13
C VAL A 214 -7.77 0.79 10.68
N LEU A 215 -7.99 1.07 11.96
CA LEU A 215 -9.26 0.76 12.64
C LEU A 215 -10.16 2.00 12.77
N ALA A 216 -9.55 3.18 12.88
CA ALA A 216 -10.25 4.44 13.04
C ALA A 216 -9.42 5.59 12.47
N THR A 217 -10.09 6.71 12.22
CA THR A 217 -9.49 8.02 11.93
C THR A 217 -10.04 9.05 12.91
N ALA A 218 -9.62 10.30 12.80
CA ALA A 218 -10.18 11.39 13.60
C ALA A 218 -11.71 11.56 13.40
N ALA A 219 -12.26 11.08 12.27
CA ALA A 219 -13.68 11.12 11.97
C ALA A 219 -14.48 9.94 12.59
N GLY A 220 -13.80 8.94 13.15
CA GLY A 220 -14.42 7.76 13.74
C GLY A 220 -13.85 6.44 13.20
N PRO A 221 -14.53 5.31 13.48
CA PRO A 221 -14.16 4.00 12.96
C PRO A 221 -14.10 4.00 11.42
N VAL A 222 -13.15 3.26 10.85
CA VAL A 222 -13.03 3.07 9.40
C VAL A 222 -14.06 2.04 8.96
N PRO A 223 -14.94 2.37 8.00
CA PRO A 223 -16.02 1.47 7.58
C PRO A 223 -15.57 0.33 6.66
N GLY A 224 -14.31 0.34 6.21
CA GLY A 224 -13.79 -0.59 5.21
C GLY A 224 -12.43 -1.17 5.56
N PHE A 225 -11.85 -1.87 4.60
CA PHE A 225 -10.55 -2.53 4.67
C PHE A 225 -9.44 -1.53 4.35
N ALA A 226 -8.52 -1.30 5.27
CA ALA A 226 -7.33 -0.49 5.03
C ALA A 226 -6.14 -1.07 5.81
N VAL A 227 -5.27 -1.74 5.10
CA VAL A 227 -4.10 -2.42 5.67
C VAL A 227 -2.82 -2.05 4.93
N GLY A 228 -1.71 -2.20 5.60
CA GLY A 228 -0.41 -1.98 4.98
C GLY A 228 0.65 -2.94 5.49
N VAL A 229 1.60 -3.25 4.59
CA VAL A 229 2.78 -4.07 4.87
C VAL A 229 4.03 -3.38 4.32
N GLN A 230 5.14 -3.44 5.08
CA GLN A 230 6.37 -2.76 4.69
C GLN A 230 7.20 -3.58 3.69
N TRP A 231 7.07 -4.91 3.71
CA TRP A 231 7.69 -5.80 2.74
C TRP A 231 6.93 -5.84 1.40
N HIS A 232 7.37 -6.68 0.48
CA HIS A 232 6.87 -6.79 -0.88
C HIS A 232 6.21 -8.15 -1.17
N PRO A 233 4.94 -8.38 -0.79
CA PRO A 233 4.22 -9.62 -1.05
C PRO A 233 3.97 -9.87 -2.55
N GLU A 234 3.99 -8.81 -3.37
CA GLU A 234 3.82 -8.90 -4.82
C GLU A 234 4.96 -9.62 -5.54
N ASN A 235 6.06 -9.89 -4.85
CA ASN A 235 7.22 -10.56 -5.44
C ASN A 235 7.21 -12.08 -5.28
N ASP A 236 6.42 -12.63 -4.35
CA ASP A 236 6.51 -14.04 -3.96
C ASP A 236 5.16 -14.73 -3.68
N TRP A 237 4.03 -14.09 -3.97
CA TRP A 237 2.70 -14.66 -3.73
C TRP A 237 2.46 -16.03 -4.38
N GLN A 238 3.21 -16.37 -5.45
CA GLN A 238 3.12 -17.68 -6.10
C GLN A 238 3.71 -18.81 -5.25
N THR A 239 4.57 -18.49 -4.29
CA THR A 239 5.32 -19.46 -3.47
C THR A 239 5.19 -19.24 -1.97
N ASP A 240 4.69 -18.08 -1.53
CA ASP A 240 4.46 -17.71 -0.13
C ASP A 240 2.98 -17.60 0.17
N ILE A 241 2.49 -18.46 1.05
CA ILE A 241 1.06 -18.54 1.36
C ILE A 241 0.54 -17.28 2.08
N VAL A 242 1.38 -16.59 2.88
CA VAL A 242 0.93 -15.38 3.58
C VAL A 242 0.83 -14.23 2.59
N SER A 243 1.78 -14.10 1.67
CA SER A 243 1.72 -13.14 0.57
C SER A 243 0.47 -13.34 -0.29
N LEU A 244 0.14 -14.59 -0.64
CA LEU A 244 -1.09 -14.91 -1.37
C LEU A 244 -2.34 -14.48 -0.58
N ARG A 245 -2.45 -14.87 0.70
CA ARG A 245 -3.62 -14.57 1.54
C ARG A 245 -3.84 -13.07 1.77
N ILE A 246 -2.79 -12.24 1.77
CA ILE A 246 -2.93 -10.78 1.82
C ILE A 246 -3.72 -10.27 0.61
N PHE A 247 -3.41 -10.75 -0.60
CA PHE A 247 -4.14 -10.37 -1.80
C PHE A 247 -5.55 -10.98 -1.87
N GLU A 248 -5.73 -12.21 -1.40
CA GLU A 248 -7.05 -12.85 -1.33
C GLU A 248 -7.99 -12.11 -0.36
N ASP A 249 -7.48 -11.66 0.79
CA ASP A 249 -8.27 -10.89 1.76
C ASP A 249 -8.61 -9.49 1.22
N PHE A 250 -7.69 -8.85 0.52
CA PHE A 250 -7.97 -7.60 -0.20
C PHE A 250 -9.02 -7.81 -1.29
N ALA A 251 -8.94 -8.92 -2.06
CA ALA A 251 -9.94 -9.28 -3.05
C ALA A 251 -11.34 -9.45 -2.42
N ALA A 252 -11.43 -10.17 -1.30
CA ALA A 252 -12.68 -10.36 -0.58
C ALA A 252 -13.27 -9.02 -0.11
N ALA A 253 -12.44 -8.10 0.39
CA ALA A 253 -12.87 -6.77 0.78
C ALA A 253 -13.39 -5.94 -0.40
N VAL A 254 -12.74 -6.01 -1.56
CA VAL A 254 -13.18 -5.34 -2.80
C VAL A 254 -14.53 -5.88 -3.26
N HIS A 255 -14.70 -7.19 -3.29
CA HIS A 255 -15.98 -7.79 -3.68
C HIS A 255 -17.11 -7.40 -2.73
N ALA A 256 -16.87 -7.42 -1.42
CA ALA A 256 -17.85 -6.97 -0.43
C ALA A 256 -18.21 -5.48 -0.60
N TYR A 257 -17.25 -4.63 -0.94
CA TYR A 257 -17.46 -3.21 -1.22
C TYR A 257 -18.37 -3.01 -2.45
N VAL A 258 -18.11 -3.71 -3.55
CA VAL A 258 -18.91 -3.66 -4.77
C VAL A 258 -20.35 -4.14 -4.52
N GLU A 259 -20.52 -5.22 -3.79
CA GLU A 259 -21.84 -5.75 -3.42
C GLU A 259 -22.62 -4.75 -2.54
N GLY A 260 -21.96 -4.14 -1.56
CA GLY A 260 -22.55 -3.11 -0.70
C GLY A 260 -22.95 -1.84 -1.45
N ALA A 261 -22.13 -1.39 -2.40
CA ALA A 261 -22.46 -0.27 -3.27
C ALA A 261 -23.65 -0.56 -4.22
N GLY A 262 -23.77 -1.81 -4.70
CA GLY A 262 -24.87 -2.26 -5.53
C GLY A 262 -26.23 -2.19 -4.83
N ILE A 263 -26.29 -2.49 -3.54
CA ILE A 263 -27.53 -2.42 -2.73
C ILE A 263 -27.99 -0.96 -2.56
N VAL A 264 -27.07 -0.03 -2.36
CA VAL A 264 -27.38 1.41 -2.22
C VAL A 264 -27.89 2.00 -3.55
N GLY A 265 -27.31 1.58 -4.67
CA GLY A 265 -27.71 2.05 -6.01
C GLY A 265 -29.12 1.61 -6.43
N VAL A 266 -29.56 0.43 -6.02
CA VAL A 266 -30.89 -0.09 -6.31
C VAL A 266 -31.98 0.64 -5.49
N SER A 267 -31.64 1.03 -4.24
CA SER A 267 -32.59 1.77 -3.37
C SER A 267 -32.81 3.22 -3.84
N ALA A 268 -31.78 3.86 -4.43
CA ALA A 268 -31.88 5.25 -4.91
C ALA A 268 -32.60 5.41 -6.26
N ALA A 269 -32.84 4.31 -6.99
CA ALA A 269 -33.58 4.31 -8.27
C ALA A 269 -35.06 3.93 -8.11
N ALA A 270 -35.53 3.69 -6.89
CA ALA A 270 -36.90 3.26 -6.58
C ALA A 270 -37.78 4.39 -5.96
N ASP A 271 -37.25 5.58 -5.79
CA ASP A 271 -37.93 6.82 -5.40
C ASP A 271 -37.97 7.81 -6.59
#